data_417332e90cc84fee7379c01d714fc44e
#
_entry.id   417332e90cc84fee7379c01d714fc44e
#
_cell.length_a   1.000
_cell.length_b   1.000
_cell.length_c   1.000
_cell.angle_alpha   90.00
_cell.angle_beta   90.00
_cell.angle_gamma   90.00
#
_symmetry.space_group_name_H-M   'P 1'
#
loop_
_entity.id
_entity.type
_entity.pdbx_description
1 polymer ?
#
loop_
_entity_poly.entity_id
_entity_poly.type
_entity_poly.pdbx_seq_one_letter_code
_entity_poly.pdbx_strand_id
1 'polypeptide(L)'
;TRYRAFPVVNTRGKYIGTVSRRNFMSIKKKQLILVDHNERSQAVDNIEEANILEIIDHHRLGSLETMAPVLFRNQPVGCTATIMYQIYQERNLEIPQNIAGLLCAAIISDTLLFRSPTCTPADQAAAERLAERAGIGDIQRFAAEMFHAGSNLKDKSAEEIFYQDYKKFIVDDLAFGVGQISFMSEEELQTGKDRLLPYMEKECGKHGIKMVFFMLTNIIKESTELLCYGEGSDGLVYEAFGEKVEDSSCRLEGVVSRKKQLIPKFMNALQQ
;
A
#
# COMPACT_ATOMS: atom_id res chain seq x y z
N THR A 1 -0.65 43.63 -16.16
CA THR A 1 0.01 44.48 -15.12
C THR A 1 1.11 45.31 -15.76
N ARG A 2 1.28 46.54 -15.28
CA ARG A 2 2.25 47.55 -15.75
C ARG A 2 3.70 47.17 -15.34
N TYR A 3 3.87 46.29 -14.34
CA TYR A 3 5.16 45.91 -13.80
C TYR A 3 5.67 44.61 -14.43
N ARG A 4 6.98 44.55 -14.67
CA ARG A 4 7.65 43.38 -15.28
C ARG A 4 8.23 42.41 -14.26
N ALA A 5 8.43 42.85 -13.01
CA ALA A 5 8.98 42.08 -11.93
C ALA A 5 8.29 42.40 -10.59
N PHE A 6 8.19 41.42 -9.70
CA PHE A 6 7.51 41.54 -8.43
C PHE A 6 8.42 41.01 -7.31
N PRO A 7 8.52 41.73 -6.17
CA PRO A 7 9.26 41.24 -5.02
C PRO A 7 8.53 40.03 -4.42
N VAL A 8 9.29 39.05 -3.98
CA VAL A 8 8.79 37.87 -3.27
C VAL A 8 9.24 37.97 -1.81
N VAL A 9 8.30 37.80 -0.90
CA VAL A 9 8.53 37.80 0.54
C VAL A 9 8.11 36.46 1.13
N ASN A 10 8.78 36.02 2.21
CA ASN A 10 8.36 34.84 2.94
C ASN A 10 7.15 35.15 3.85
N THR A 11 6.67 34.14 4.57
CA THR A 11 5.53 34.26 5.51
C THR A 11 5.74 35.28 6.64
N ARG A 12 7.00 35.69 6.89
CA ARG A 12 7.37 36.73 7.88
C ARG A 12 7.58 38.11 7.24
N GLY A 13 7.20 38.30 5.98
CA GLY A 13 7.36 39.56 5.26
C GLY A 13 8.80 39.91 4.82
N LYS A 14 9.77 39.00 5.04
CA LYS A 14 11.16 39.23 4.64
C LYS A 14 11.33 38.98 3.15
N TYR A 15 11.95 39.91 2.44
CA TYR A 15 12.31 39.78 1.02
C TYR A 15 13.23 38.58 0.79
N ILE A 16 12.87 37.72 -0.18
CA ILE A 16 13.59 36.49 -0.55
C ILE A 16 13.98 36.45 -2.04
N GLY A 17 13.47 37.38 -2.85
CA GLY A 17 13.84 37.43 -4.25
C GLY A 17 12.86 38.24 -5.10
N THR A 18 13.06 38.20 -6.39
CA THR A 18 12.19 38.85 -7.38
C THR A 18 11.73 37.85 -8.42
N VAL A 19 10.45 37.89 -8.80
CA VAL A 19 9.87 37.06 -9.84
C VAL A 19 9.39 37.96 -11.00
N SER A 20 9.60 37.50 -12.20
CA SER A 20 9.15 38.17 -13.42
C SER A 20 8.19 37.29 -14.21
N ARG A 21 7.44 37.87 -15.18
CA ARG A 21 6.61 37.05 -16.09
C ARG A 21 7.40 35.96 -16.81
N ARG A 22 8.66 36.24 -17.16
CA ARG A 22 9.53 35.25 -17.83
C ARG A 22 9.78 34.03 -16.92
N ASN A 23 9.90 34.22 -15.61
CA ASN A 23 10.09 33.11 -14.67
C ASN A 23 8.84 32.18 -14.65
N PHE A 24 7.62 32.72 -14.74
CA PHE A 24 6.40 31.93 -14.83
C PHE A 24 6.24 31.19 -16.17
N MET A 25 6.76 31.76 -17.26
CA MET A 25 6.73 31.10 -18.58
C MET A 25 7.79 30.02 -18.76
N SER A 26 8.81 29.99 -17.91
CA SER A 26 9.93 29.04 -17.94
C SER A 26 10.09 28.24 -16.65
N ILE A 27 8.99 27.90 -16.00
CA ILE A 27 9.01 27.06 -14.81
C ILE A 27 9.58 25.68 -15.17
N LYS A 28 10.70 25.34 -14.55
CA LYS A 28 11.25 23.99 -14.65
C LYS A 28 10.42 23.07 -13.77
N LYS A 29 9.66 22.19 -14.39
CA LYS A 29 8.90 21.17 -13.70
C LYS A 29 9.85 20.24 -12.92
N LYS A 30 9.44 19.81 -11.74
CA LYS A 30 10.14 18.77 -11.00
C LYS A 30 10.12 17.47 -11.80
N GLN A 31 11.23 16.75 -11.79
CA GLN A 31 11.33 15.44 -12.42
C GLN A 31 11.04 14.38 -11.35
N LEU A 32 10.17 13.42 -11.68
CA LEU A 32 9.75 12.36 -10.76
C LEU A 32 9.95 10.99 -11.40
N ILE A 33 10.33 10.05 -10.58
CA ILE A 33 10.24 8.61 -10.84
C ILE A 33 9.21 8.07 -9.84
N LEU A 34 8.17 7.42 -10.34
CA LEU A 34 7.15 6.79 -9.51
C LEU A 34 7.53 5.33 -9.29
N VAL A 35 7.49 4.91 -8.04
CA VAL A 35 7.81 3.54 -7.64
C VAL A 35 6.66 3.00 -6.80
N ASP A 36 6.19 1.80 -7.13
CA ASP A 36 5.14 1.08 -6.41
C ASP A 36 3.73 1.70 -6.50
N HIS A 37 3.52 2.58 -7.45
CA HIS A 37 2.19 3.10 -7.78
C HIS A 37 2.15 3.73 -9.17
N ASN A 38 0.97 3.69 -9.81
CA ASN A 38 0.69 4.33 -11.09
C ASN A 38 -0.70 4.99 -11.12
N GLU A 39 -1.27 5.30 -9.96
CA GLU A 39 -2.55 5.97 -9.81
C GLU A 39 -2.38 7.37 -9.19
N ARG A 40 -3.11 8.37 -9.73
CA ARG A 40 -3.07 9.74 -9.22
C ARG A 40 -3.44 9.85 -7.74
N SER A 41 -4.40 9.03 -7.30
CA SER A 41 -4.88 8.99 -5.91
C SER A 41 -3.82 8.54 -4.90
N GLN A 42 -2.77 7.87 -5.37
CA GLN A 42 -1.66 7.38 -4.54
C GLN A 42 -0.40 8.23 -4.68
N ALA A 43 -0.40 9.18 -5.61
CA ALA A 43 0.73 10.04 -5.88
C ALA A 43 0.74 11.29 -4.97
N VAL A 44 1.86 12.00 -4.98
CA VAL A 44 1.98 13.27 -4.28
C VAL A 44 1.03 14.32 -4.84
N ASP A 45 0.61 15.26 -4.00
CA ASP A 45 -0.23 16.39 -4.41
C ASP A 45 0.41 17.17 -5.55
N ASN A 46 -0.42 17.64 -6.48
CA ASN A 46 -0.02 18.41 -7.67
C ASN A 46 0.97 17.66 -8.60
N ILE A 47 0.86 16.35 -8.70
CA ILE A 47 1.70 15.53 -9.58
C ILE A 47 1.65 15.99 -11.06
N GLU A 48 0.55 16.60 -11.50
CA GLU A 48 0.38 17.17 -12.83
C GLU A 48 1.31 18.37 -13.13
N GLU A 49 1.85 19.01 -12.10
CA GLU A 49 2.85 20.06 -12.22
C GLU A 49 4.28 19.51 -12.40
N ALA A 50 4.45 18.20 -12.20
CA ALA A 50 5.72 17.53 -12.39
C ALA A 50 5.91 16.99 -13.81
N ASN A 51 7.12 16.51 -14.08
CA ASN A 51 7.48 15.75 -15.27
C ASN A 51 7.85 14.34 -14.85
N ILE A 52 6.99 13.38 -15.13
CA ILE A 52 7.23 11.98 -14.81
C ILE A 52 8.20 11.42 -15.85
N LEU A 53 9.32 10.87 -15.39
CA LEU A 53 10.35 10.26 -16.24
C LEU A 53 10.15 8.75 -16.35
N GLU A 54 9.89 8.11 -15.22
CA GLU A 54 9.78 6.66 -15.13
C GLU A 54 8.66 6.27 -14.16
N ILE A 55 8.01 5.14 -14.45
CA ILE A 55 7.06 4.47 -13.56
C ILE A 55 7.49 3.01 -13.46
N ILE A 56 7.75 2.53 -12.23
CA ILE A 56 8.14 1.16 -11.94
C ILE A 56 7.13 0.61 -10.93
N ASP A 57 6.34 -0.39 -11.35
CA ASP A 57 5.20 -0.84 -10.55
C ASP A 57 4.84 -2.31 -10.82
N HIS A 58 4.09 -2.91 -9.89
CA HIS A 58 3.56 -4.27 -10.01
C HIS A 58 2.02 -4.33 -9.86
N HIS A 59 1.39 -3.17 -9.70
CA HIS A 59 -0.06 -3.05 -9.55
C HIS A 59 -0.78 -3.10 -10.90
N ARG A 60 -2.13 -3.14 -10.85
CA ARG A 60 -2.96 -2.94 -12.04
C ARG A 60 -2.67 -1.58 -12.66
N LEU A 61 -2.95 -1.45 -13.95
CA LEU A 61 -2.86 -0.15 -14.62
C LEU A 61 -3.85 0.83 -14.00
N GLY A 62 -3.32 1.97 -13.58
CA GLY A 62 -4.10 3.09 -13.06
C GLY A 62 -4.48 4.10 -14.14
N SER A 63 -4.96 5.26 -13.70
CA SER A 63 -5.45 6.36 -14.54
C SER A 63 -4.46 7.52 -14.69
N LEU A 64 -3.18 7.31 -14.44
CA LEU A 64 -2.18 8.36 -14.54
C LEU A 64 -1.87 8.67 -16.02
N GLU A 65 -2.07 9.91 -16.41
CA GLU A 65 -1.78 10.42 -17.76
C GLU A 65 -0.49 11.24 -17.75
N THR A 66 0.33 11.12 -18.80
CA THR A 66 1.55 11.89 -18.97
C THR A 66 1.54 12.66 -20.29
N MET A 67 2.10 13.87 -20.28
CA MET A 67 2.19 14.72 -21.49
C MET A 67 3.35 14.34 -22.42
N ALA A 68 4.33 13.61 -21.91
CA ALA A 68 5.51 13.18 -22.66
C ALA A 68 5.65 11.66 -22.57
N PRO A 69 6.38 11.01 -23.49
CA PRO A 69 6.73 9.61 -23.37
C PRO A 69 7.47 9.34 -22.06
N VAL A 70 7.11 8.25 -21.39
CA VAL A 70 7.67 7.82 -20.10
C VAL A 70 8.14 6.37 -20.20
N LEU A 71 9.20 6.03 -19.50
CA LEU A 71 9.55 4.63 -19.32
C LEU A 71 8.56 4.03 -18.31
N PHE A 72 7.73 3.09 -18.77
CA PHE A 72 6.76 2.41 -17.93
C PHE A 72 7.08 0.92 -17.83
N ARG A 73 7.54 0.49 -16.67
CA ARG A 73 7.82 -0.91 -16.38
C ARG A 73 6.85 -1.43 -15.32
N ASN A 74 5.88 -2.19 -15.78
CA ASN A 74 4.89 -2.86 -14.92
C ASN A 74 4.97 -4.37 -15.17
N GLN A 75 5.05 -5.15 -14.08
CA GLN A 75 5.16 -6.60 -14.15
C GLN A 75 4.26 -7.27 -13.10
N PRO A 76 3.59 -8.39 -13.42
CA PRO A 76 2.73 -9.10 -12.49
C PRO A 76 3.55 -9.98 -11.53
N VAL A 77 4.37 -9.35 -10.71
CA VAL A 77 5.17 -9.97 -9.63
C VAL A 77 4.60 -9.61 -8.27
N GLY A 78 5.08 -10.24 -7.21
CA GLY A 78 4.60 -10.03 -5.85
C GLY A 78 5.00 -8.70 -5.23
N CYS A 79 6.11 -8.10 -5.67
CA CYS A 79 6.65 -6.87 -5.12
C CYS A 79 7.42 -6.05 -6.16
N THR A 80 7.32 -4.74 -6.12
CA THR A 80 8.12 -3.84 -6.97
C THR A 80 9.62 -3.98 -6.72
N ALA A 81 10.04 -4.38 -5.52
CA ALA A 81 11.46 -4.64 -5.21
C ALA A 81 12.05 -5.79 -6.06
N THR A 82 11.23 -6.75 -6.50
CA THR A 82 11.64 -7.80 -7.46
C THR A 82 12.00 -7.17 -8.81
N ILE A 83 11.22 -6.20 -9.28
CA ILE A 83 11.53 -5.46 -10.52
C ILE A 83 12.82 -4.66 -10.36
N MET A 84 13.01 -4.02 -9.20
CA MET A 84 14.25 -3.29 -8.89
C MET A 84 15.47 -4.23 -8.92
N TYR A 85 15.37 -5.40 -8.31
CA TYR A 85 16.41 -6.42 -8.39
C TYR A 85 16.75 -6.80 -9.85
N GLN A 86 15.73 -7.02 -10.69
CA GLN A 86 15.93 -7.32 -12.11
C GLN A 86 16.63 -6.16 -12.85
N ILE A 87 16.27 -4.90 -12.56
CA ILE A 87 16.92 -3.73 -13.16
C ILE A 87 18.41 -3.68 -12.79
N TYR A 88 18.77 -3.98 -11.54
CA TYR A 88 20.18 -4.08 -11.13
C TYR A 88 20.92 -5.15 -11.95
N GLN A 89 20.30 -6.33 -12.13
CA GLN A 89 20.89 -7.43 -12.92
C GLN A 89 21.05 -7.06 -14.40
N GLU A 90 20.00 -6.49 -15.02
CA GLU A 90 20.01 -6.08 -16.43
C GLU A 90 21.07 -5.01 -16.74
N ARG A 91 21.33 -4.14 -15.78
CA ARG A 91 22.33 -3.06 -15.90
C ARG A 91 23.72 -3.49 -15.43
N ASN A 92 23.89 -4.74 -14.98
CA ASN A 92 25.13 -5.25 -14.38
C ASN A 92 25.65 -4.34 -13.23
N LEU A 93 24.73 -3.83 -12.41
CA LEU A 93 25.08 -2.99 -11.27
C LEU A 93 25.17 -3.83 -10.00
N GLU A 94 26.17 -3.54 -9.19
CA GLU A 94 26.31 -4.17 -7.89
C GLU A 94 25.27 -3.58 -6.89
N ILE A 95 24.57 -4.46 -6.17
CA ILE A 95 23.60 -4.04 -5.14
C ILE A 95 24.37 -3.87 -3.83
N PRO A 96 24.39 -2.68 -3.21
CA PRO A 96 24.98 -2.49 -1.88
C PRO A 96 24.29 -3.39 -0.84
N GLN A 97 25.04 -3.87 0.15
CA GLN A 97 24.54 -4.82 1.16
C GLN A 97 23.28 -4.33 1.89
N ASN A 98 23.26 -3.07 2.31
CA ASN A 98 22.13 -2.46 2.98
C ASN A 98 20.90 -2.35 2.07
N ILE A 99 21.10 -2.03 0.79
CA ILE A 99 20.01 -1.99 -0.20
C ILE A 99 19.46 -3.39 -0.47
N ALA A 100 20.35 -4.40 -0.56
CA ALA A 100 19.92 -5.80 -0.70
C ALA A 100 19.02 -6.22 0.48
N GLY A 101 19.36 -5.85 1.71
CA GLY A 101 18.54 -6.13 2.88
C GLY A 101 17.17 -5.45 2.82
N LEU A 102 17.10 -4.19 2.40
CA LEU A 102 15.82 -3.46 2.25
C LEU A 102 14.95 -4.05 1.14
N LEU A 103 15.51 -4.39 -0.02
CA LEU A 103 14.77 -5.03 -1.11
C LEU A 103 14.27 -6.42 -0.72
N CYS A 104 15.09 -7.20 -0.01
CA CYS A 104 14.68 -8.49 0.54
C CYS A 104 13.51 -8.35 1.52
N ALA A 105 13.59 -7.41 2.45
CA ALA A 105 12.53 -7.13 3.41
C ALA A 105 11.22 -6.73 2.71
N ALA A 106 11.28 -5.88 1.68
CA ALA A 106 10.12 -5.47 0.90
C ALA A 106 9.45 -6.67 0.20
N ILE A 107 10.22 -7.56 -0.43
CA ILE A 107 9.67 -8.77 -1.07
C ILE A 107 9.02 -9.67 -0.03
N ILE A 108 9.66 -9.91 1.11
CA ILE A 108 9.11 -10.74 2.20
C ILE A 108 7.79 -10.14 2.72
N SER A 109 7.74 -8.82 2.89
CA SER A 109 6.55 -8.11 3.35
C SER A 109 5.38 -8.27 2.39
N ASP A 110 5.54 -7.90 1.12
CA ASP A 110 4.48 -7.91 0.13
C ASP A 110 4.00 -9.31 -0.23
N THR A 111 4.90 -10.29 -0.18
CA THR A 111 4.58 -11.68 -0.49
C THR A 111 4.15 -12.48 0.74
N LEU A 112 4.10 -11.87 1.92
CA LEU A 112 3.82 -12.53 3.20
C LEU A 112 4.69 -13.78 3.37
N LEU A 113 5.99 -13.60 3.25
CA LEU A 113 6.97 -14.70 3.27
C LEU A 113 6.60 -15.79 2.24
N PHE A 114 6.34 -15.38 1.01
CA PHE A 114 6.00 -16.23 -0.16
C PHE A 114 4.65 -16.95 -0.09
N ARG A 115 3.78 -16.63 0.89
CA ARG A 115 2.46 -17.22 1.05
C ARG A 115 1.34 -16.47 0.32
N SER A 116 1.60 -15.23 -0.06
CA SER A 116 0.61 -14.45 -0.81
C SER A 116 0.37 -15.06 -2.20
N PRO A 117 -0.90 -15.10 -2.67
CA PRO A 117 -1.20 -15.52 -4.04
C PRO A 117 -0.64 -14.55 -5.09
N THR A 118 -0.08 -13.41 -4.67
CA THR A 118 0.65 -12.50 -5.55
C THR A 118 2.09 -12.94 -5.78
N CYS A 119 2.64 -13.79 -4.90
CA CYS A 119 4.03 -14.26 -4.99
C CYS A 119 4.26 -15.07 -6.27
N THR A 120 5.39 -14.81 -6.90
CA THR A 120 5.84 -15.53 -8.08
C THR A 120 7.19 -16.20 -7.82
N PRO A 121 7.62 -17.18 -8.64
CA PRO A 121 8.97 -17.75 -8.56
C PRO A 121 10.08 -16.70 -8.69
N ALA A 122 9.83 -15.61 -9.42
CA ALA A 122 10.77 -14.50 -9.55
C ALA A 122 10.99 -13.76 -8.22
N ASP A 123 9.94 -13.62 -7.40
CA ASP A 123 10.03 -12.99 -6.09
C ASP A 123 10.86 -13.84 -5.13
N GLN A 124 10.63 -15.17 -5.12
CA GLN A 124 11.40 -16.09 -4.28
C GLN A 124 12.88 -16.07 -4.64
N ALA A 125 13.19 -16.23 -5.93
CA ALA A 125 14.57 -16.23 -6.41
C ALA A 125 15.28 -14.89 -6.14
N ALA A 126 14.58 -13.76 -6.29
CA ALA A 126 15.13 -12.44 -5.97
C ALA A 126 15.41 -12.30 -4.47
N ALA A 127 14.46 -12.71 -3.61
CA ALA A 127 14.61 -12.62 -2.16
C ALA A 127 15.79 -13.48 -1.65
N GLU A 128 15.97 -14.71 -2.16
CA GLU A 128 17.07 -15.59 -1.80
C GLU A 128 18.43 -14.96 -2.15
N ARG A 129 18.58 -14.42 -3.36
CA ARG A 129 19.82 -13.75 -3.79
C ARG A 129 20.10 -12.47 -3.01
N LEU A 130 19.05 -11.70 -2.72
CA LEU A 130 19.15 -10.48 -1.91
C LEU A 130 19.50 -10.80 -0.47
N ALA A 131 18.95 -11.86 0.12
CA ALA A 131 19.29 -12.33 1.46
C ALA A 131 20.75 -12.74 1.57
N GLU A 132 21.26 -13.54 0.61
CA GLU A 132 22.66 -13.90 0.53
C GLU A 132 23.57 -12.67 0.47
N ARG A 133 23.22 -11.70 -0.40
CA ARG A 133 23.97 -10.45 -0.56
C ARG A 133 23.93 -9.57 0.70
N ALA A 134 22.80 -9.57 1.42
CA ALA A 134 22.61 -8.83 2.66
C ALA A 134 23.29 -9.47 3.87
N GLY A 135 23.69 -10.74 3.77
CA GLY A 135 24.20 -11.53 4.90
C GLY A 135 23.10 -12.04 5.83
N ILE A 136 21.86 -12.17 5.32
CA ILE A 136 20.72 -12.76 6.04
C ILE A 136 20.82 -14.28 5.93
N GLY A 137 21.27 -14.95 7.00
CA GLY A 137 21.49 -16.40 6.99
C GLY A 137 20.21 -17.22 7.09
N ASP A 138 19.14 -16.67 7.65
CA ASP A 138 17.84 -17.32 7.83
C ASP A 138 16.70 -16.34 7.51
N ILE A 139 16.11 -16.50 6.33
CA ILE A 139 14.99 -15.68 5.84
C ILE A 139 13.75 -15.85 6.73
N GLN A 140 13.48 -17.06 7.24
CA GLN A 140 12.31 -17.34 8.07
C GLN A 140 12.40 -16.58 9.39
N ARG A 141 13.57 -16.63 10.04
CA ARG A 141 13.83 -15.88 11.26
C ARG A 141 13.77 -14.38 11.02
N PHE A 142 14.40 -13.88 9.96
CA PHE A 142 14.36 -12.47 9.59
C PHE A 142 12.92 -11.99 9.35
N ALA A 143 12.12 -12.76 8.62
CA ALA A 143 10.71 -12.47 8.40
C ALA A 143 9.91 -12.42 9.71
N ALA A 144 10.14 -13.40 10.61
CA ALA A 144 9.48 -13.43 11.92
C ALA A 144 9.80 -12.17 12.75
N GLU A 145 11.07 -11.77 12.81
CA GLU A 145 11.50 -10.56 13.51
C GLU A 145 10.89 -9.29 12.87
N MET A 146 10.84 -9.21 11.54
CA MET A 146 10.26 -8.09 10.81
C MET A 146 8.76 -7.97 11.02
N PHE A 147 8.01 -9.06 10.88
CA PHE A 147 6.56 -9.06 11.10
C PHE A 147 6.21 -8.76 12.56
N HIS A 148 6.94 -9.34 13.51
CA HIS A 148 6.75 -9.03 14.92
C HIS A 148 6.99 -7.54 15.23
N ALA A 149 8.03 -6.95 14.67
CA ALA A 149 8.30 -5.51 14.82
C ALA A 149 7.19 -4.65 14.17
N GLY A 150 6.64 -5.09 13.02
CA GLY A 150 5.53 -4.42 12.32
C GLY A 150 4.18 -4.56 13.04
N SER A 151 3.94 -5.69 13.69
CA SER A 151 2.72 -6.01 14.44
C SER A 151 2.71 -5.50 15.89
N ASN A 152 3.75 -4.79 16.34
CA ASN A 152 3.76 -4.23 17.68
C ASN A 152 2.63 -3.22 17.86
N LEU A 153 1.45 -3.75 18.26
CA LEU A 153 0.23 -2.98 18.51
C LEU A 153 0.26 -2.24 19.85
N LYS A 154 1.17 -2.61 20.76
CA LYS A 154 1.16 -2.11 22.16
C LYS A 154 1.40 -0.61 22.21
N ASP A 155 2.28 -0.10 21.39
CA ASP A 155 2.72 1.29 21.39
C ASP A 155 1.97 2.18 20.38
N LYS A 156 1.08 1.61 19.55
CA LYS A 156 0.31 2.33 18.53
C LYS A 156 -1.11 2.63 19.01
N SER A 157 -1.63 3.81 18.69
CA SER A 157 -3.05 4.13 18.86
C SER A 157 -3.92 3.34 17.87
N ALA A 158 -5.23 3.24 18.13
CA ALA A 158 -6.16 2.61 17.20
C ALA A 158 -6.18 3.30 15.83
N GLU A 159 -6.00 4.63 15.81
CA GLU A 159 -5.90 5.43 14.58
C GLU A 159 -4.66 5.07 13.76
N GLU A 160 -3.49 5.00 14.40
CA GLU A 160 -2.24 4.63 13.73
C GLU A 160 -2.28 3.21 13.16
N ILE A 161 -2.92 2.27 13.88
CA ILE A 161 -3.13 0.90 13.38
C ILE A 161 -4.07 0.91 12.19
N PHE A 162 -5.20 1.63 12.30
CA PHE A 162 -6.23 1.66 11.27
C PHE A 162 -5.73 2.23 9.96
N TYR A 163 -5.01 3.34 9.99
CA TYR A 163 -4.51 4.02 8.79
C TYR A 163 -3.15 3.52 8.29
N GLN A 164 -2.54 2.54 8.95
CA GLN A 164 -1.23 1.99 8.53
C GLN A 164 -1.26 1.41 7.11
N ASP A 165 -2.32 0.66 6.78
CA ASP A 165 -2.57 0.16 5.41
C ASP A 165 -4.09 0.14 5.14
N TYR A 166 -4.67 1.33 5.03
CA TYR A 166 -6.08 1.53 4.75
C TYR A 166 -6.29 2.04 3.33
N LYS A 167 -7.25 1.45 2.62
CA LYS A 167 -7.63 1.89 1.26
C LYS A 167 -9.13 2.06 1.15
N LYS A 168 -9.55 3.14 0.47
CA LYS A 168 -10.94 3.41 0.12
C LYS A 168 -11.24 2.85 -1.26
N PHE A 169 -12.40 2.23 -1.40
CA PHE A 169 -12.93 1.71 -2.65
C PHE A 169 -14.30 2.31 -2.92
N ILE A 170 -14.62 2.51 -4.19
CA ILE A 170 -15.90 3.04 -4.63
C ILE A 170 -16.41 2.14 -5.74
N VAL A 171 -17.65 1.66 -5.59
CA VAL A 171 -18.38 0.88 -6.59
C VAL A 171 -19.73 1.58 -6.75
N ASP A 172 -19.98 2.15 -7.92
CA ASP A 172 -21.13 3.00 -8.19
C ASP A 172 -21.27 4.10 -7.12
N ASP A 173 -22.38 4.12 -6.36
CA ASP A 173 -22.62 5.08 -5.27
C ASP A 173 -22.21 4.57 -3.89
N LEU A 174 -21.61 3.39 -3.81
CA LEU A 174 -21.18 2.78 -2.56
C LEU A 174 -19.69 2.99 -2.33
N ALA A 175 -19.35 3.70 -1.24
CA ALA A 175 -17.98 3.81 -0.78
C ALA A 175 -17.75 2.96 0.47
N PHE A 176 -16.70 2.13 0.44
CA PHE A 176 -16.28 1.34 1.60
C PHE A 176 -14.77 1.40 1.78
N GLY A 177 -14.33 1.18 3.01
CA GLY A 177 -12.92 1.19 3.37
C GLY A 177 -12.43 -0.19 3.79
N VAL A 178 -11.19 -0.54 3.44
CA VAL A 178 -10.56 -1.80 3.85
C VAL A 178 -9.16 -1.54 4.37
N GLY A 179 -8.95 -1.83 5.66
CA GLY A 179 -7.62 -1.86 6.27
C GLY A 179 -7.08 -3.28 6.33
N GLN A 180 -5.77 -3.41 6.50
CA GLN A 180 -5.10 -4.70 6.70
C GLN A 180 -3.90 -4.55 7.61
N ILE A 181 -3.72 -5.52 8.51
CA ILE A 181 -2.49 -5.73 9.29
C ILE A 181 -2.22 -7.23 9.39
N SER A 182 -0.93 -7.58 9.41
CA SER A 182 -0.49 -8.96 9.58
C SER A 182 0.04 -9.18 10.98
N PHE A 183 -0.21 -10.35 11.54
CA PHE A 183 0.26 -10.76 12.86
C PHE A 183 0.63 -12.25 12.86
N MET A 184 1.29 -12.69 13.91
CA MET A 184 1.81 -14.05 14.04
C MET A 184 1.25 -14.80 15.25
N SER A 185 0.56 -14.12 16.18
CA SER A 185 0.00 -14.72 17.39
C SER A 185 -1.48 -14.40 17.59
N GLU A 186 -2.21 -15.31 18.27
CA GLU A 186 -3.62 -15.08 18.61
C GLU A 186 -3.80 -13.96 19.64
N GLU A 187 -2.80 -13.70 20.49
CA GLU A 187 -2.83 -12.59 21.46
C GLU A 187 -2.80 -11.24 20.75
N GLU A 188 -1.96 -11.10 19.71
CA GLU A 188 -1.92 -9.89 18.88
C GLU A 188 -3.24 -9.68 18.13
N LEU A 189 -3.85 -10.78 17.63
CA LEU A 189 -5.16 -10.74 16.98
C LEU A 189 -6.21 -10.16 17.92
N GLN A 190 -6.34 -10.72 19.11
CA GLN A 190 -7.35 -10.29 20.06
C GLN A 190 -7.15 -8.82 20.46
N THR A 191 -5.89 -8.43 20.72
CA THR A 191 -5.53 -7.03 21.00
C THR A 191 -5.92 -6.09 19.85
N GLY A 192 -5.68 -6.51 18.61
CA GLY A 192 -6.08 -5.76 17.41
C GLY A 192 -7.59 -5.63 17.30
N LYS A 193 -8.33 -6.72 17.50
CA LYS A 193 -9.80 -6.75 17.47
C LYS A 193 -10.41 -5.78 18.50
N ASP A 194 -9.97 -5.86 19.76
CA ASP A 194 -10.48 -5.05 20.85
C ASP A 194 -10.25 -3.54 20.65
N ARG A 195 -9.17 -3.18 19.97
CA ARG A 195 -8.84 -1.78 19.67
C ARG A 195 -9.52 -1.24 18.41
N LEU A 196 -9.61 -2.07 17.37
CA LEU A 196 -10.08 -1.63 16.06
C LEU A 196 -11.60 -1.57 15.98
N LEU A 197 -12.36 -2.48 16.57
CA LEU A 197 -13.82 -2.46 16.47
C LEU A 197 -14.44 -1.14 16.97
N PRO A 198 -14.08 -0.61 18.16
CA PRO A 198 -14.60 0.69 18.59
C PRO A 198 -14.14 1.86 17.73
N TYR A 199 -12.97 1.73 17.07
CA TYR A 199 -12.46 2.76 16.18
C TYR A 199 -13.17 2.74 14.83
N MET A 200 -13.43 1.55 14.27
CA MET A 200 -14.20 1.37 13.03
C MET A 200 -15.61 1.97 13.14
N GLU A 201 -16.26 1.81 14.29
CA GLU A 201 -17.54 2.43 14.57
C GLU A 201 -17.50 3.97 14.45
N LYS A 202 -16.44 4.60 14.95
CA LYS A 202 -16.24 6.05 14.84
C LYS A 202 -15.88 6.51 13.43
N GLU A 203 -15.20 5.67 12.66
CA GLU A 203 -14.77 6.00 11.29
C GLU A 203 -15.86 5.74 10.26
N CYS A 204 -16.73 4.76 10.50
CA CYS A 204 -17.86 4.49 9.63
C CYS A 204 -18.80 5.71 9.57
N GLY A 205 -19.21 6.09 8.37
CA GLY A 205 -20.00 7.30 8.10
C GLY A 205 -19.16 8.55 7.80
N LYS A 206 -17.86 8.58 8.17
CA LYS A 206 -16.99 9.70 7.80
C LYS A 206 -16.63 9.65 6.33
N HIS A 207 -16.46 10.80 5.70
CA HIS A 207 -16.08 10.93 4.30
C HIS A 207 -16.94 10.14 3.30
N GLY A 208 -18.22 9.88 3.66
CA GLY A 208 -19.16 9.13 2.81
C GLY A 208 -18.90 7.62 2.77
N ILE A 209 -18.14 7.07 3.70
CA ILE A 209 -17.86 5.62 3.80
C ILE A 209 -19.03 4.96 4.52
N LYS A 210 -19.73 4.05 3.85
CA LYS A 210 -20.89 3.35 4.40
C LYS A 210 -20.52 2.06 5.14
N MET A 211 -19.44 1.40 4.72
CA MET A 211 -18.94 0.16 5.33
C MET A 211 -17.44 0.22 5.53
N VAL A 212 -16.98 -0.34 6.63
CA VAL A 212 -15.56 -0.45 6.97
C VAL A 212 -15.23 -1.90 7.28
N PHE A 213 -14.19 -2.39 6.64
CA PHE A 213 -13.65 -3.72 6.85
C PHE A 213 -12.20 -3.64 7.30
N PHE A 214 -11.78 -4.58 8.12
CA PHE A 214 -10.39 -4.66 8.54
C PHE A 214 -9.91 -6.11 8.59
N MET A 215 -8.87 -6.41 7.82
CA MET A 215 -8.27 -7.74 7.74
C MET A 215 -7.20 -7.89 8.83
N LEU A 216 -7.44 -8.72 9.81
CA LEU A 216 -6.44 -9.19 10.75
C LEU A 216 -5.88 -10.52 10.23
N THR A 217 -4.77 -10.46 9.51
CA THR A 217 -4.22 -11.60 8.76
C THR A 217 -3.18 -12.35 9.55
N ASN A 218 -3.47 -13.63 9.88
CA ASN A 218 -2.48 -14.54 10.44
C ASN A 218 -1.66 -15.19 9.32
N ILE A 219 -0.40 -14.81 9.21
CA ILE A 219 0.49 -15.27 8.14
C ILE A 219 0.81 -16.77 8.31
N ILE A 220 0.93 -17.25 9.55
CA ILE A 220 1.30 -18.64 9.83
C ILE A 220 0.15 -19.58 9.53
N LYS A 221 -1.08 -19.21 9.93
CA LYS A 221 -2.30 -20.01 9.72
C LYS A 221 -2.92 -19.79 8.34
N GLU A 222 -2.41 -18.85 7.56
CA GLU A 222 -2.96 -18.46 6.25
C GLU A 222 -4.46 -18.14 6.30
N SER A 223 -4.88 -17.41 7.33
CA SER A 223 -6.27 -17.04 7.56
C SER A 223 -6.39 -15.56 7.96
N THR A 224 -7.58 -15.01 7.78
CA THR A 224 -7.89 -13.63 8.18
C THR A 224 -9.11 -13.63 9.09
N GLU A 225 -9.01 -13.00 10.24
CA GLU A 225 -10.15 -12.51 10.98
C GLU A 225 -10.58 -11.19 10.35
N LEU A 226 -11.71 -11.20 9.65
CA LEU A 226 -12.25 -10.01 8.99
C LEU A 226 -13.21 -9.31 9.94
N LEU A 227 -12.83 -8.11 10.36
CA LEU A 227 -13.73 -7.22 11.11
C LEU A 227 -14.58 -6.45 10.11
N CYS A 228 -15.86 -6.23 10.42
CA CYS A 228 -16.77 -5.48 9.58
C CYS A 228 -17.69 -4.59 10.41
N TYR A 229 -17.97 -3.40 9.90
CA TYR A 229 -18.88 -2.44 10.51
C TYR A 229 -19.58 -1.59 9.44
N GLY A 230 -20.85 -1.27 9.66
CA GLY A 230 -21.68 -0.45 8.79
C GLY A 230 -22.85 -1.21 8.20
N GLU A 231 -23.86 -0.47 7.74
CA GLU A 231 -25.10 -1.04 7.22
C GLU A 231 -24.83 -1.87 5.96
N GLY A 232 -25.26 -3.14 5.98
CA GLY A 232 -25.09 -4.08 4.86
C GLY A 232 -23.71 -4.77 4.82
N SER A 233 -22.78 -4.48 5.74
CA SER A 233 -21.44 -5.10 5.76
C SER A 233 -21.52 -6.63 5.93
N ASP A 234 -22.40 -7.12 6.79
CA ASP A 234 -22.60 -8.56 7.07
C ASP A 234 -23.13 -9.27 5.84
N GLY A 235 -24.11 -8.64 5.15
CA GLY A 235 -24.68 -9.16 3.90
C GLY A 235 -23.64 -9.28 2.81
N LEU A 236 -22.79 -8.28 2.64
CA LEU A 236 -21.70 -8.30 1.65
C LEU A 236 -20.69 -9.41 1.94
N VAL A 237 -20.33 -9.62 3.21
CA VAL A 237 -19.43 -10.71 3.61
C VAL A 237 -20.06 -12.06 3.30
N TYR A 238 -21.33 -12.25 3.65
CA TYR A 238 -22.04 -13.49 3.39
C TYR A 238 -22.13 -13.80 1.88
N GLU A 239 -22.46 -12.81 1.07
CA GLU A 239 -22.56 -12.96 -0.38
C GLU A 239 -21.20 -13.24 -1.05
N ALA A 240 -20.15 -12.60 -0.56
CA ALA A 240 -18.81 -12.76 -1.12
C ALA A 240 -18.11 -14.06 -0.70
N PHE A 241 -18.36 -14.55 0.51
CA PHE A 241 -17.59 -15.66 1.10
C PHE A 241 -18.45 -16.81 1.61
N GLY A 242 -19.77 -16.65 1.77
CA GLY A 242 -20.65 -17.63 2.39
C GLY A 242 -20.53 -17.75 3.91
N GLU A 243 -19.74 -16.87 4.52
CA GLU A 243 -19.47 -16.89 5.95
C GLU A 243 -20.40 -15.94 6.71
N LYS A 244 -20.85 -16.38 7.89
CA LYS A 244 -21.66 -15.53 8.78
C LYS A 244 -20.77 -14.67 9.64
N VAL A 245 -21.21 -13.43 9.83
CA VAL A 245 -20.55 -12.48 10.73
C VAL A 245 -21.16 -12.64 12.14
N GLU A 246 -20.32 -12.86 13.12
CA GLU A 246 -20.69 -12.92 14.53
C GLU A 246 -19.84 -11.88 15.29
N ASP A 247 -20.44 -11.09 16.17
CA ASP A 247 -19.76 -10.03 16.93
C ASP A 247 -18.87 -9.12 16.06
N SER A 248 -19.43 -8.67 14.91
CA SER A 248 -18.74 -7.81 13.93
C SER A 248 -17.47 -8.43 13.34
N SER A 249 -17.33 -9.73 13.34
CA SER A 249 -16.19 -10.41 12.71
C SER A 249 -16.56 -11.77 12.12
N CYS A 250 -15.74 -12.23 11.18
CA CYS A 250 -15.78 -13.61 10.70
C CYS A 250 -14.38 -14.07 10.32
N ARG A 251 -14.16 -15.38 10.40
CA ARG A 251 -12.89 -15.99 10.02
C ARG A 251 -12.94 -16.47 8.56
N LEU A 252 -11.97 -16.03 7.78
CA LEU A 252 -11.79 -16.40 6.39
C LEU A 252 -10.53 -17.26 6.23
N GLU A 253 -10.71 -18.57 6.06
CA GLU A 253 -9.61 -19.50 5.83
C GLU A 253 -9.04 -19.35 4.42
N GLY A 254 -7.71 -19.39 4.28
CA GLY A 254 -7.01 -19.24 3.01
C GLY A 254 -7.05 -17.82 2.41
N VAL A 255 -7.61 -16.85 3.11
CA VAL A 255 -7.69 -15.45 2.63
C VAL A 255 -6.60 -14.64 3.35
N VAL A 256 -5.57 -14.24 2.61
CA VAL A 256 -4.43 -13.47 3.13
C VAL A 256 -4.15 -12.20 2.32
N SER A 257 -4.80 -12.04 1.18
CA SER A 257 -4.56 -10.91 0.28
C SER A 257 -5.82 -10.08 0.05
N ARG A 258 -5.79 -8.83 0.53
CA ARG A 258 -6.81 -7.84 0.22
C ARG A 258 -7.02 -7.69 -1.29
N LYS A 259 -5.90 -7.49 -2.03
CA LYS A 259 -5.90 -7.18 -3.46
C LYS A 259 -6.43 -8.31 -4.35
N LYS A 260 -6.02 -9.57 -4.08
CA LYS A 260 -6.35 -10.70 -4.96
C LYS A 260 -7.52 -11.55 -4.48
N GLN A 261 -7.84 -11.52 -3.19
CA GLN A 261 -8.84 -12.42 -2.64
C GLN A 261 -10.06 -11.69 -2.08
N LEU A 262 -9.88 -10.65 -1.26
CA LEU A 262 -11.00 -9.96 -0.65
C LEU A 262 -11.70 -9.02 -1.65
N ILE A 263 -10.98 -8.05 -2.21
CA ILE A 263 -11.57 -7.02 -3.07
C ILE A 263 -12.25 -7.59 -4.31
N PRO A 264 -11.67 -8.55 -5.07
CA PRO A 264 -12.35 -9.11 -6.21
C PRO A 264 -13.69 -9.79 -5.86
N LYS A 265 -13.78 -10.49 -4.72
CA LYS A 265 -15.01 -11.11 -4.27
C LYS A 265 -16.07 -10.08 -3.85
N PHE A 266 -15.67 -9.01 -3.14
CA PHE A 266 -16.56 -7.90 -2.81
C PHE A 266 -17.10 -7.21 -4.07
N MET A 267 -16.20 -6.93 -5.04
CA MET A 267 -16.62 -6.33 -6.32
C MET A 267 -17.62 -7.19 -7.07
N ASN A 268 -17.41 -8.51 -7.11
CA ASN A 268 -18.35 -9.43 -7.75
C ASN A 268 -19.71 -9.48 -7.02
N ALA A 269 -19.71 -9.49 -5.68
CA ALA A 269 -20.93 -9.51 -4.88
C ALA A 269 -21.73 -8.20 -5.01
N LEU A 270 -21.07 -7.06 -5.18
CA LEU A 270 -21.74 -5.76 -5.36
C LEU A 270 -22.27 -5.51 -6.77
N GLN A 271 -21.88 -6.34 -7.77
CA GLN A 271 -22.33 -6.23 -9.15
C GLN A 271 -23.49 -7.18 -9.50
N GLN A 272 -23.87 -8.06 -8.59
CA GLN A 272 -25.03 -8.94 -8.71
C GLN A 272 -26.30 -8.27 -8.20
#